data_18fd4c2032e8c89f475297c095917d40
#
_entry.id   18fd4c2032e8c89f475297c095917d40
#
_cell.length_a   1.000
_cell.length_b   1.000
_cell.length_c   1.000
_cell.angle_alpha   90.00
_cell.angle_beta   90.00
_cell.angle_gamma   90.00
#
_symmetry.space_group_name_H-M   'P 1'
#
loop_
_entity.id
_entity.type
_entity.pdbx_description
1 polymer ?
#
loop_
_entity_poly.entity_id
_entity_poly.type
_entity_poly.pdbx_seq_one_letter_code
_entity_poly.pdbx_strand_id
1 'polypeptide(L)'
;MTPLLRSAALSAVLSATLSGGLLAQGDQREPPADPACPLLTDRELDAATGLDYGPGGPIDVGQGAFGGSTCLWGGMGADPAKDLPQIGVVFIPPGSRGSHTEFYRARAPGAGCTRETLRGVGDLAFVDSCEKAQRGVRVYVKTGRNDVFLVVDQLQQRPLSWAQPVAVALARAAAPRARRP
;
A
#
# COMPACT_ATOMS: atom_id res chain seq x y z
N MET A 1 47.32 -11.58 71.73
CA MET A 1 47.82 -12.96 71.43
C MET A 1 47.54 -13.26 69.98
N THR A 2 48.57 -13.20 69.20
CA THR A 2 48.65 -13.66 67.79
C THR A 2 48.66 -15.20 67.75
N PRO A 3 48.37 -15.89 66.66
CA PRO A 3 49.24 -15.85 65.47
C PRO A 3 48.45 -15.94 64.13
N LEU A 4 48.99 -15.29 63.14
CA LEU A 4 49.47 -15.65 61.80
C LEU A 4 49.24 -17.10 61.34
N LEU A 5 48.62 -17.26 60.18
CA LEU A 5 48.96 -18.34 59.26
C LEU A 5 48.76 -17.89 57.79
N ARG A 6 49.84 -17.99 57.05
CA ARG A 6 50.04 -17.83 55.62
C ARG A 6 49.47 -19.07 54.90
N SER A 7 48.96 -18.86 53.69
CA SER A 7 49.05 -19.81 52.58
C SER A 7 48.57 -19.12 51.32
N ALA A 8 49.43 -18.77 50.47
CA ALA A 8 49.91 -19.48 49.29
C ALA A 8 48.94 -19.37 48.08
N ALA A 9 49.45 -18.67 47.11
CA ALA A 9 48.95 -18.42 45.78
C ALA A 9 48.73 -19.72 44.97
N LEU A 10 47.70 -19.71 44.14
CA LEU A 10 47.69 -20.47 42.88
C LEU A 10 47.03 -19.62 41.81
N SER A 11 47.87 -19.11 40.94
CA SER A 11 47.46 -18.46 39.68
C SER A 11 47.02 -19.54 38.70
N ALA A 12 45.73 -19.57 38.37
CA ALA A 12 45.24 -20.34 37.25
C ALA A 12 44.96 -19.37 36.11
N VAL A 13 45.85 -19.38 35.12
CA VAL A 13 45.68 -18.68 33.85
C VAL A 13 44.67 -19.49 33.04
N LEU A 14 43.45 -18.98 32.96
CA LEU A 14 42.46 -19.52 32.05
C LEU A 14 42.60 -18.79 30.72
N SER A 15 43.23 -19.45 29.74
CA SER A 15 43.24 -19.01 28.33
C SER A 15 41.85 -19.20 27.74
N ALA A 16 41.08 -18.13 27.68
CA ALA A 16 39.81 -18.07 26.93
C ALA A 16 40.13 -18.00 25.44
N THR A 17 40.03 -19.12 24.75
CA THR A 17 40.00 -19.14 23.28
C THR A 17 38.70 -18.45 22.83
N LEU A 18 38.84 -17.24 22.30
CA LEU A 18 37.78 -16.56 21.55
C LEU A 18 37.54 -17.35 20.26
N SER A 19 36.60 -18.29 20.31
CA SER A 19 35.97 -18.84 19.13
C SER A 19 35.12 -17.75 18.52
N GLY A 20 35.68 -17.07 17.50
CA GLY A 20 34.97 -16.11 16.68
C GLY A 20 33.77 -16.80 16.01
N GLY A 21 32.61 -16.71 16.63
CA GLY A 21 31.35 -17.01 15.97
C GLY A 21 31.20 -16.00 14.81
N LEU A 22 31.40 -16.47 13.58
CA LEU A 22 30.84 -15.81 12.41
C LEU A 22 29.33 -15.73 12.63
N LEU A 23 28.88 -14.59 13.13
CA LEU A 23 27.48 -14.23 13.02
C LEU A 23 27.21 -14.21 11.51
N ALA A 24 26.49 -15.23 11.04
CA ALA A 24 25.90 -15.21 9.72
C ALA A 24 25.12 -13.90 9.66
N GLN A 25 25.64 -12.92 8.92
CA GLN A 25 24.87 -11.76 8.48
C GLN A 25 23.71 -12.38 7.69
N GLY A 26 22.56 -12.53 8.35
CA GLY A 26 21.33 -12.89 7.67
C GLY A 26 21.20 -11.94 6.50
N ASP A 27 21.11 -12.51 5.32
CA ASP A 27 20.88 -11.82 4.06
C ASP A 27 19.61 -10.97 4.26
N GLN A 28 19.81 -9.70 4.68
CA GLN A 28 18.74 -8.72 4.77
C GLN A 28 18.41 -8.36 3.32
N ARG A 29 17.75 -9.29 2.64
CA ARG A 29 17.12 -8.97 1.37
C ARG A 29 16.20 -7.81 1.66
N GLU A 30 16.56 -6.66 1.11
CA GLU A 30 15.66 -5.51 1.04
C GLU A 30 14.28 -6.04 0.62
N PRO A 31 13.22 -5.81 1.39
CA PRO A 31 11.90 -6.29 1.03
C PRO A 31 11.61 -5.84 -0.40
N PRO A 32 11.08 -6.71 -1.26
CA PRO A 32 10.82 -6.35 -2.65
C PRO A 32 10.03 -5.05 -2.67
N ALA A 33 10.50 -4.09 -3.47
CA ALA A 33 9.88 -2.78 -3.59
C ALA A 33 8.37 -2.96 -3.81
N ASP A 34 7.55 -2.27 -3.02
CA ASP A 34 6.09 -2.37 -3.10
C ASP A 34 5.64 -1.96 -4.51
N PRO A 35 5.04 -2.85 -5.31
CA PRO A 35 4.67 -2.55 -6.68
C PRO A 35 3.51 -1.56 -6.81
N ALA A 36 2.78 -1.23 -5.74
CA ALA A 36 1.69 -0.27 -5.77
C ALA A 36 2.17 1.19 -5.74
N CYS A 37 3.17 1.51 -4.91
CA CYS A 37 3.62 2.90 -4.75
C CYS A 37 4.16 3.52 -6.06
N PRO A 38 4.91 2.81 -6.93
CA PRO A 38 5.35 3.36 -8.21
C PRO A 38 4.25 3.57 -9.26
N LEU A 39 3.01 3.12 -9.00
CA LEU A 39 1.91 3.30 -9.94
C LEU A 39 1.45 4.76 -10.05
N LEU A 40 1.63 5.54 -8.99
CA LEU A 40 1.34 6.98 -8.98
C LEU A 40 2.53 7.74 -8.38
N THR A 41 2.74 8.94 -8.87
CA THR A 41 3.70 9.89 -8.29
C THR A 41 2.96 10.95 -7.48
N ASP A 42 3.63 11.53 -6.48
CA ASP A 42 3.07 12.63 -5.69
C ASP A 42 2.61 13.79 -6.59
N ARG A 43 3.41 14.12 -7.61
CA ARG A 43 3.04 15.15 -8.59
C ARG A 43 1.74 14.87 -9.33
N GLU A 44 1.45 13.61 -9.64
CA GLU A 44 0.18 13.24 -10.30
C GLU A 44 -1.00 13.33 -9.33
N LEU A 45 -0.77 12.98 -8.07
CA LEU A 45 -1.76 13.21 -7.03
C LEU A 45 -2.06 14.69 -6.87
N ASP A 46 -1.03 15.50 -6.68
CA ASP A 46 -1.18 16.95 -6.50
C ASP A 46 -1.89 17.59 -7.72
N ALA A 47 -1.50 17.18 -8.93
CA ALA A 47 -2.13 17.68 -10.15
C ALA A 47 -3.61 17.27 -10.29
N ALA A 48 -3.97 16.05 -9.87
CA ALA A 48 -5.34 15.56 -9.96
C ALA A 48 -6.24 16.11 -8.86
N THR A 49 -5.71 16.33 -7.67
CA THR A 49 -6.47 16.73 -6.48
C THR A 49 -6.48 18.23 -6.23
N GLY A 50 -5.45 18.95 -6.69
CA GLY A 50 -5.16 20.32 -6.30
C GLY A 50 -4.67 20.45 -4.84
N LEU A 51 -4.20 19.35 -4.22
CA LEU A 51 -3.79 19.29 -2.81
C LEU A 51 -2.35 18.78 -2.74
N ASP A 52 -1.57 19.23 -1.76
CA ASP A 52 -0.22 18.77 -1.47
C ASP A 52 -0.26 17.58 -0.49
N TYR A 53 -0.17 16.38 -1.03
CA TYR A 53 -0.22 15.14 -0.25
C TYR A 53 1.12 14.77 0.40
N GLY A 54 2.22 15.15 -0.21
CA GLY A 54 3.53 14.59 0.13
C GLY A 54 3.66 13.11 -0.29
N PRO A 55 4.72 12.43 0.13
CA PRO A 55 5.02 11.07 -0.31
C PRO A 55 4.00 10.05 0.22
N GLY A 56 3.55 9.18 -0.69
CA GLY A 56 2.78 7.99 -0.32
C GLY A 56 3.67 6.92 0.31
N GLY A 57 3.06 6.06 1.09
CA GLY A 57 3.75 4.96 1.74
C GLY A 57 3.04 3.62 1.57
N PRO A 58 3.82 2.52 1.55
CA PRO A 58 3.26 1.18 1.54
C PRO A 58 2.56 0.90 2.88
N ILE A 59 1.41 0.24 2.80
CA ILE A 59 0.71 -0.26 3.98
C ILE A 59 0.49 -1.76 3.86
N ASP A 60 0.72 -2.46 4.96
CA ASP A 60 0.35 -3.86 5.08
C ASP A 60 -1.13 -3.94 5.48
N VAL A 61 -1.98 -4.14 4.51
CA VAL A 61 -3.42 -4.40 4.75
C VAL A 61 -3.73 -5.89 4.86
N GLY A 62 -2.70 -6.71 5.02
CA GLY A 62 -2.78 -8.15 4.92
C GLY A 62 -3.03 -8.61 3.47
N GLN A 63 -2.75 -9.87 3.21
CA GLN A 63 -3.08 -10.46 1.91
C GLN A 63 -4.59 -10.73 1.86
N GLY A 64 -5.36 -9.76 1.43
CA GLY A 64 -6.79 -9.92 1.18
C GLY A 64 -7.09 -11.07 0.20
N ALA A 65 -8.37 -11.28 -0.11
CA ALA A 65 -8.83 -12.43 -0.93
C ALA A 65 -8.13 -12.58 -2.29
N PHE A 66 -7.52 -11.52 -2.81
CA PHE A 66 -6.83 -11.50 -4.10
C PHE A 66 -5.31 -11.38 -3.98
N GLY A 67 -4.77 -11.13 -2.80
CA GLY A 67 -3.38 -10.72 -2.62
C GLY A 67 -3.15 -9.31 -3.18
N GLY A 68 -1.97 -8.78 -3.03
CA GLY A 68 -1.62 -7.49 -3.61
C GLY A 68 -0.78 -6.64 -2.68
N SER A 69 -0.31 -5.53 -3.21
CA SER A 69 0.38 -4.49 -2.46
C SER A 69 -0.44 -3.21 -2.49
N THR A 70 -0.30 -2.39 -1.46
CA THR A 70 -1.11 -1.18 -1.29
C THR A 70 -0.21 0.00 -0.98
N CYS A 71 -0.42 1.09 -1.69
CA CYS A 71 0.17 2.39 -1.37
C CYS A 71 -0.93 3.38 -0.98
N LEU A 72 -0.65 4.18 0.05
CA LEU A 72 -1.60 5.10 0.63
C LEU A 72 -1.03 6.51 0.70
N TRP A 73 -1.85 7.49 0.36
CA TRP A 73 -1.62 8.92 0.55
C TRP A 73 -2.72 9.52 1.39
N GLY A 74 -2.38 10.44 2.27
CA GLY A 74 -3.32 10.98 3.25
C GLY A 74 -3.72 9.97 4.33
N GLY A 75 -4.67 10.30 5.19
CA GLY A 75 -5.15 9.40 6.24
C GLY A 75 -4.19 9.25 7.43
N MET A 76 -4.07 8.05 8.00
CA MET A 76 -3.26 7.81 9.20
C MET A 76 -1.78 8.10 8.92
N GLY A 77 -1.21 9.07 9.64
CA GLY A 77 0.18 9.51 9.48
C GLY A 77 0.36 10.74 8.61
N ALA A 78 -0.66 11.18 7.87
CA ALA A 78 -0.67 12.48 7.24
C ALA A 78 -0.75 13.58 8.31
N ASP A 79 -0.27 14.78 7.97
CA ASP A 79 -0.42 15.94 8.85
C ASP A 79 -1.91 16.17 9.15
N PRO A 80 -2.36 16.00 10.40
CA PRO A 80 -3.76 16.16 10.77
C PRO A 80 -4.29 17.58 10.50
N ALA A 81 -3.41 18.57 10.34
CA ALA A 81 -3.78 19.93 9.99
C ALA A 81 -4.18 20.08 8.52
N LYS A 82 -3.82 19.14 7.65
CA LYS A 82 -4.13 19.22 6.21
C LYS A 82 -5.50 18.67 5.82
N ASP A 83 -6.15 17.87 6.67
CA ASP A 83 -7.47 17.26 6.41
C ASP A 83 -7.62 16.70 4.98
N LEU A 84 -6.66 15.86 4.61
CA LEU A 84 -6.57 15.30 3.27
C LEU A 84 -7.45 14.04 3.14
N PRO A 85 -8.27 13.93 2.08
CA PRO A 85 -8.95 12.68 1.76
C PRO A 85 -7.93 11.55 1.60
N GLN A 86 -8.29 10.35 2.04
CA GLN A 86 -7.43 9.18 1.87
C GLN A 86 -7.49 8.69 0.42
N ILE A 87 -6.34 8.51 -0.20
CA ILE A 87 -6.21 7.93 -1.53
C ILE A 87 -5.36 6.67 -1.43
N GLY A 88 -5.95 5.54 -1.82
CA GLY A 88 -5.28 4.24 -1.83
C GLY A 88 -5.19 3.68 -3.24
N VAL A 89 -4.04 3.08 -3.57
CA VAL A 89 -3.85 2.29 -4.78
C VAL A 89 -3.42 0.90 -4.38
N VAL A 90 -4.13 -0.10 -4.89
CA VAL A 90 -3.80 -1.51 -4.71
C VAL A 90 -3.40 -2.10 -6.06
N PHE A 91 -2.21 -2.66 -6.13
CA PHE A 91 -1.76 -3.48 -7.24
C PHE A 91 -2.05 -4.94 -6.93
N ILE A 92 -2.77 -5.62 -7.82
CA ILE A 92 -3.16 -7.02 -7.66
C ILE A 92 -2.57 -7.81 -8.83
N PRO A 93 -1.52 -8.62 -8.59
CA PRO A 93 -0.95 -9.47 -9.61
C PRO A 93 -1.91 -10.61 -10.00
N PRO A 94 -1.69 -11.27 -11.14
CA PRO A 94 -2.50 -12.40 -11.54
C PRO A 94 -2.42 -13.52 -10.50
N GLY A 95 -3.58 -13.95 -10.04
CA GLY A 95 -3.69 -14.98 -9.01
C GLY A 95 -4.61 -16.13 -9.42
N SER A 96 -4.67 -17.17 -8.58
CA SER A 96 -5.52 -18.34 -8.80
C SER A 96 -7.03 -18.03 -8.75
N ARG A 97 -7.41 -16.90 -8.20
CA ARG A 97 -8.82 -16.45 -8.06
C ARG A 97 -9.32 -15.63 -9.25
N GLY A 98 -8.52 -15.48 -10.31
CA GLY A 98 -8.84 -14.68 -11.48
C GLY A 98 -8.70 -13.19 -11.25
N SER A 99 -9.32 -12.38 -12.13
CA SER A 99 -9.26 -10.93 -12.07
C SER A 99 -10.20 -10.37 -11.00
N HIS A 100 -9.64 -9.51 -10.15
CA HIS A 100 -10.39 -8.75 -9.15
C HIS A 100 -11.45 -7.85 -9.81
N THR A 101 -11.08 -7.18 -10.91
CA THR A 101 -11.98 -6.30 -11.65
C THR A 101 -13.15 -7.07 -12.25
N GLU A 102 -12.90 -8.23 -12.86
CA GLU A 102 -13.98 -9.07 -13.41
C GLU A 102 -14.90 -9.60 -12.32
N PHE A 103 -14.34 -10.02 -11.18
CA PHE A 103 -15.09 -10.47 -10.03
C PHE A 103 -16.09 -9.42 -9.52
N TYR A 104 -15.64 -8.16 -9.39
CA TYR A 104 -16.51 -7.08 -8.93
C TYR A 104 -17.48 -6.60 -10.01
N ARG A 105 -17.08 -6.64 -11.29
CA ARG A 105 -18.00 -6.32 -12.41
C ARG A 105 -19.22 -7.23 -12.43
N ALA A 106 -19.05 -8.51 -12.14
CA ALA A 106 -20.14 -9.48 -12.13
C ALA A 106 -21.13 -9.29 -10.98
N ARG A 107 -20.83 -8.40 -10.03
CA ARG A 107 -21.67 -8.11 -8.87
C ARG A 107 -22.37 -6.77 -9.03
N ALA A 108 -23.54 -6.64 -8.44
CA ALA A 108 -24.19 -5.34 -8.30
C ALA A 108 -23.31 -4.41 -7.45
N PRO A 109 -23.28 -3.09 -7.74
CA PRO A 109 -22.64 -2.12 -6.86
C PRO A 109 -23.28 -2.19 -5.46
N GLY A 110 -22.51 -1.77 -4.45
CA GLY A 110 -22.99 -1.75 -3.07
C GLY A 110 -24.23 -0.87 -2.90
N ALA A 111 -24.97 -1.07 -1.82
CA ALA A 111 -26.16 -0.27 -1.52
C ALA A 111 -25.83 1.23 -1.42
N GLY A 112 -26.52 2.05 -2.19
CA GLY A 112 -26.27 3.49 -2.27
C GLY A 112 -25.06 3.86 -3.13
N CYS A 113 -24.55 2.94 -3.94
CA CYS A 113 -23.53 3.20 -4.95
C CYS A 113 -24.11 3.15 -6.36
N THR A 114 -23.56 3.95 -7.25
CA THR A 114 -23.80 3.91 -8.69
C THR A 114 -22.54 3.41 -9.38
N ARG A 115 -22.72 2.66 -10.48
CA ARG A 115 -21.61 2.15 -11.30
C ARG A 115 -21.64 2.74 -12.70
N GLU A 116 -20.46 3.18 -13.15
CA GLU A 116 -20.24 3.67 -14.51
C GLU A 116 -19.04 2.95 -15.14
N THR A 117 -19.21 2.54 -16.42
CA THR A 117 -18.11 1.93 -17.18
C THR A 117 -17.17 3.03 -17.70
N LEU A 118 -15.88 2.84 -17.48
CA LEU A 118 -14.84 3.78 -17.95
C LEU A 118 -14.25 3.29 -19.27
N ARG A 119 -14.21 4.18 -20.27
CA ARG A 119 -13.55 3.93 -21.55
C ARG A 119 -12.12 4.48 -21.55
N GLY A 120 -11.20 3.77 -22.22
CA GLY A 120 -9.81 4.22 -22.36
C GLY A 120 -8.98 4.16 -21.07
N VAL A 121 -9.42 3.33 -20.11
CA VAL A 121 -8.69 3.04 -18.88
C VAL A 121 -8.46 1.53 -18.81
N GLY A 122 -7.23 1.09 -19.06
CA GLY A 122 -6.92 -0.34 -19.12
C GLY A 122 -7.72 -1.10 -20.20
N ASP A 123 -7.89 -2.39 -20.00
CA ASP A 123 -8.65 -3.27 -20.89
C ASP A 123 -10.12 -3.39 -20.46
N LEU A 124 -10.37 -3.24 -19.17
CA LEU A 124 -11.68 -3.17 -18.55
C LEU A 124 -11.59 -2.25 -17.33
N ALA A 125 -12.47 -1.27 -17.26
CA ALA A 125 -12.56 -0.44 -16.06
C ALA A 125 -13.99 0.03 -15.79
N PHE A 126 -14.27 0.25 -14.51
CA PHE A 126 -15.49 0.89 -14.05
C PHE A 126 -15.25 1.62 -12.73
N VAL A 127 -16.09 2.58 -12.42
CA VAL A 127 -16.10 3.34 -11.19
C VAL A 127 -17.39 3.11 -10.42
N ASP A 128 -17.28 2.84 -9.14
CA ASP A 128 -18.38 2.83 -8.17
C ASP A 128 -18.29 4.10 -7.33
N SER A 129 -19.34 4.91 -7.36
CA SER A 129 -19.47 6.13 -6.56
C SER A 129 -20.54 5.93 -5.50
N CYS A 130 -20.17 6.04 -4.23
CA CYS A 130 -20.99 5.69 -3.07
C CYS A 130 -21.27 6.92 -2.20
N GLU A 131 -22.54 7.25 -1.98
CA GLU A 131 -22.95 8.41 -1.15
C GLU A 131 -23.16 8.05 0.31
N LYS A 132 -23.47 6.78 0.61
CA LYS A 132 -23.86 6.30 1.95
C LYS A 132 -22.78 5.38 2.52
N ALA A 133 -23.06 4.67 3.55
CA ALA A 133 -22.26 3.77 4.39
C ALA A 133 -20.77 3.55 4.07
N GLN A 134 -20.38 3.55 2.82
CA GLN A 134 -18.99 3.47 2.33
C GLN A 134 -18.72 4.65 1.40
N ARG A 135 -19.02 5.86 1.90
CA ARG A 135 -18.87 7.10 1.14
C ARG A 135 -17.48 7.21 0.53
N GLY A 136 -17.43 7.24 -0.80
CA GLY A 136 -16.17 7.29 -1.52
C GLY A 136 -16.32 6.86 -2.96
N VAL A 137 -15.22 6.91 -3.68
CA VAL A 137 -15.13 6.50 -5.08
C VAL A 137 -14.13 5.35 -5.19
N ARG A 138 -14.52 4.30 -5.88
CA ARG A 138 -13.69 3.13 -6.15
C ARG A 138 -13.56 2.92 -7.63
N VAL A 139 -12.35 2.83 -8.14
CA VAL A 139 -12.08 2.51 -9.54
C VAL A 139 -11.42 1.15 -9.62
N TYR A 140 -11.99 0.30 -10.45
CA TYR A 140 -11.51 -1.04 -10.74
C TYR A 140 -10.98 -1.05 -12.16
N VAL A 141 -9.74 -1.47 -12.34
CA VAL A 141 -9.07 -1.51 -13.64
C VAL A 141 -8.41 -2.86 -13.83
N LYS A 142 -8.71 -3.53 -14.94
CA LYS A 142 -7.93 -4.66 -15.46
C LYS A 142 -7.01 -4.16 -16.55
N THR A 143 -5.73 -4.49 -16.49
CA THR A 143 -4.74 -4.09 -17.48
C THR A 143 -3.75 -5.24 -17.71
N GLY A 144 -3.84 -5.87 -18.89
CA GLY A 144 -3.12 -7.11 -19.16
C GLY A 144 -3.57 -8.23 -18.21
N ARG A 145 -2.64 -8.75 -17.42
CA ARG A 145 -2.90 -9.81 -16.44
C ARG A 145 -3.11 -9.28 -15.02
N ASN A 146 -2.86 -8.01 -14.80
CA ASN A 146 -2.90 -7.36 -13.49
C ASN A 146 -4.20 -6.59 -13.29
N ASP A 147 -4.55 -6.38 -12.05
CA ASP A 147 -5.62 -5.47 -11.66
C ASP A 147 -5.06 -4.31 -10.83
N VAL A 148 -5.69 -3.13 -10.99
CA VAL A 148 -5.48 -1.96 -10.13
C VAL A 148 -6.82 -1.61 -9.50
N PHE A 149 -6.81 -1.48 -8.20
CA PHE A 149 -7.96 -0.98 -7.46
C PHE A 149 -7.56 0.33 -6.80
N LEU A 150 -8.27 1.40 -7.14
CA LEU A 150 -8.03 2.73 -6.61
C LEU A 150 -9.22 3.17 -5.76
N VAL A 151 -8.92 3.74 -4.60
CA VAL A 151 -9.91 4.23 -3.65
C VAL A 151 -9.65 5.69 -3.33
N VAL A 152 -10.68 6.52 -3.40
CA VAL A 152 -10.72 7.86 -2.80
C VAL A 152 -11.78 7.82 -1.71
N ASP A 153 -11.33 7.78 -0.47
CA ASP A 153 -12.19 7.58 0.71
C ASP A 153 -12.18 8.80 1.65
N GLN A 154 -13.00 8.74 2.70
CA GLN A 154 -13.11 9.78 3.71
C GLN A 154 -13.50 11.17 3.16
N LEU A 155 -14.51 11.19 2.28
CA LEU A 155 -15.02 12.42 1.66
C LEU A 155 -15.90 13.27 2.60
N GLN A 156 -15.56 13.36 3.88
CA GLN A 156 -16.40 14.10 4.84
C GLN A 156 -16.59 15.56 4.42
N GLN A 157 -15.58 16.14 3.78
CA GLN A 157 -15.57 17.55 3.36
C GLN A 157 -15.58 17.75 1.84
N ARG A 158 -15.49 16.68 1.05
CA ARG A 158 -15.45 16.76 -0.41
C ARG A 158 -16.63 16.05 -1.04
N PRO A 159 -17.29 16.67 -2.06
CA PRO A 159 -18.39 16.02 -2.76
C PRO A 159 -17.91 14.92 -3.71
N LEU A 160 -18.80 13.98 -4.05
CA LEU A 160 -18.51 12.95 -5.07
C LEU A 160 -18.16 13.58 -6.43
N SER A 161 -18.72 14.74 -6.76
CA SER A 161 -18.41 15.50 -7.98
C SER A 161 -16.94 15.94 -8.09
N TRP A 162 -16.24 16.06 -6.95
CA TRP A 162 -14.79 16.25 -6.91
C TRP A 162 -14.05 14.90 -6.95
N ALA A 163 -14.48 13.94 -6.17
CA ALA A 163 -13.75 12.68 -5.98
C ALA A 163 -13.75 11.78 -7.23
N GLN A 164 -14.87 11.73 -7.97
CA GLN A 164 -14.98 10.86 -9.14
C GLN A 164 -14.00 11.25 -10.26
N PRO A 165 -13.92 12.50 -10.73
CA PRO A 165 -12.92 12.89 -11.75
C PRO A 165 -11.49 12.70 -11.25
N VAL A 166 -11.20 12.96 -9.98
CA VAL A 166 -9.88 12.68 -9.37
C VAL A 166 -9.54 11.19 -9.47
N ALA A 167 -10.41 10.32 -8.98
CA ALA A 167 -10.18 8.87 -9.01
C ALA A 167 -9.98 8.34 -10.44
N VAL A 168 -10.76 8.84 -11.39
CA VAL A 168 -10.65 8.46 -12.82
C VAL A 168 -9.32 8.96 -13.42
N ALA A 169 -8.89 10.17 -13.10
CA ALA A 169 -7.61 10.72 -13.58
C ALA A 169 -6.43 9.89 -13.05
N LEU A 170 -6.43 9.57 -11.77
CA LEU A 170 -5.40 8.75 -11.15
C LEU A 170 -5.40 7.31 -11.70
N ALA A 171 -6.56 6.72 -11.94
CA ALA A 171 -6.66 5.39 -12.55
C ALA A 171 -6.09 5.37 -13.98
N ARG A 172 -6.30 6.42 -14.77
CA ARG A 172 -5.69 6.59 -16.09
C ARG A 172 -4.16 6.68 -16.02
N ALA A 173 -3.61 7.33 -15.01
CA ALA A 173 -2.17 7.43 -14.81
C ALA A 173 -1.56 6.09 -14.35
N ALA A 174 -2.22 5.36 -13.47
CA ALA A 174 -1.74 4.09 -12.91
C ALA A 174 -1.81 2.92 -13.90
N ALA A 175 -2.88 2.81 -14.70
CA ALA A 175 -3.15 1.66 -15.56
C ALA A 175 -2.01 1.29 -16.54
N PRO A 176 -1.35 2.23 -17.26
CA PRO A 176 -0.25 1.89 -18.16
C PRO A 176 0.98 1.33 -17.43
N ARG A 177 1.23 1.78 -16.19
CA ARG A 177 2.36 1.31 -15.36
C ARG A 177 2.12 -0.09 -14.84
N ALA A 178 0.88 -0.39 -14.46
CA ALA A 178 0.49 -1.72 -13.99
C ALA A 178 0.48 -2.77 -15.09
N ARG A 179 0.46 -2.38 -16.37
CA ARG A 179 0.53 -3.32 -17.51
C ARG A 179 1.92 -3.93 -17.68
N ARG A 180 2.97 -3.28 -17.19
CA ARG A 180 4.36 -3.77 -17.33
C ARG A 180 4.50 -5.05 -16.50
N PRO A 181 5.16 -6.08 -17.06
CA PRO A 181 5.41 -7.33 -16.35
C PRO A 181 6.35 -7.15 -15.18
#